data_137fcb34607a0a911581e7ea6861e802
#
_entry.id   137fcb34607a0a911581e7ea6861e802
#
_cell.length_a   1.000
_cell.length_b   1.000
_cell.length_c   1.000
_cell.angle_alpha   90.00
_cell.angle_beta   90.00
_cell.angle_gamma   90.00
#
_symmetry.space_group_name_H-M   'P 1'
#
loop_
_entity.id
_entity.type
_entity.pdbx_description
1 polymer ?
#
loop_
_entity_poly.entity_id
_entity_poly.type
_entity_poly.pdbx_seq_one_letter_code
_entity_poly.pdbx_strand_id
1 'polypeptide(L)'
;VSSHRIMDQHEPFDSALELKALPCLSDLICERWHPDLLEFLRETPFVDEVTLLNHGQRTLDLRGTSIRKLMLDMTGLEELWLCEGTELLLFQNKGPDACTIHAPEDGSGLTLQFIGEYRPHTELPNLWGLHGIELKDFDLTGLAAVHPHLKELRLWGAPGNLGNFSVVGGF
;
A
#
# COMPACT_ATOMS: atom_id res chain seq x y z
N VAL A 1 4.02 18.62 -10.06
CA VAL A 1 3.95 17.15 -9.87
C VAL A 1 4.00 16.55 -11.26
N SER A 2 5.03 15.76 -11.55
CA SER A 2 5.20 15.07 -12.83
C SER A 2 5.01 13.58 -12.57
N SER A 3 4.05 12.96 -13.24
CA SER A 3 3.79 11.52 -13.22
C SER A 3 4.44 10.88 -14.43
N HIS A 4 5.12 9.77 -14.24
CA HIS A 4 5.72 9.00 -15.33
C HIS A 4 5.24 7.55 -15.30
N ARG A 5 4.81 7.05 -16.47
CA ARG A 5 4.26 5.71 -16.65
C ARG A 5 5.24 4.85 -17.43
N ILE A 6 5.75 3.78 -16.82
CA ILE A 6 6.58 2.79 -17.50
C ILE A 6 5.67 1.67 -18.02
N MET A 7 5.51 1.56 -19.33
CA MET A 7 4.48 0.73 -19.96
C MET A 7 4.98 -0.61 -20.55
N ASP A 8 6.30 -0.81 -20.79
CA ASP A 8 6.72 -2.01 -21.53
C ASP A 8 7.97 -2.70 -20.96
N GLN A 9 7.94 -4.05 -20.98
CA GLN A 9 9.07 -4.90 -20.58
C GLN A 9 10.23 -4.91 -21.59
N HIS A 10 10.06 -4.31 -22.76
CA HIS A 10 11.04 -4.37 -23.85
C HIS A 10 11.90 -3.12 -23.96
N GLU A 11 11.58 -2.06 -23.22
CA GLU A 11 12.50 -0.95 -23.11
C GLU A 11 13.48 -1.26 -21.98
N PRO A 12 14.78 -1.29 -22.26
CA PRO A 12 15.77 -1.44 -21.20
C PRO A 12 15.60 -0.25 -20.22
N PHE A 13 15.76 -0.53 -18.93
CA PHE A 13 15.76 0.49 -17.87
C PHE A 13 16.91 1.51 -18.05
N ASP A 14 17.59 1.51 -19.19
CA ASP A 14 18.50 2.57 -19.61
C ASP A 14 17.82 3.95 -19.63
N SER A 15 16.50 3.99 -19.78
CA SER A 15 15.69 5.17 -19.54
C SER A 15 15.62 5.59 -18.05
N ALA A 16 15.99 4.73 -17.11
CA ALA A 16 16.05 5.08 -15.70
C ALA A 16 17.09 6.19 -15.42
N LEU A 17 18.18 6.26 -16.20
CA LEU A 17 19.13 7.36 -16.12
C LEU A 17 18.50 8.68 -16.54
N GLU A 18 17.60 8.68 -17.52
CA GLU A 18 16.84 9.85 -17.94
C GLU A 18 15.82 10.26 -16.87
N LEU A 19 15.18 9.29 -16.20
CA LEU A 19 14.27 9.56 -15.09
C LEU A 19 15.00 10.17 -13.89
N LYS A 20 16.23 9.73 -13.58
CA LYS A 20 17.08 10.34 -12.55
C LYS A 20 17.41 11.80 -12.84
N ALA A 21 17.38 12.21 -14.10
CA ALA A 21 17.59 13.59 -14.52
C ALA A 21 16.34 14.48 -14.37
N LEU A 22 15.19 13.93 -13.95
CA LEU A 22 13.94 14.65 -13.74
C LEU A 22 13.75 15.02 -12.26
N PRO A 23 14.27 16.15 -11.77
CA PRO A 23 14.30 16.48 -10.34
C PRO A 23 12.89 16.72 -9.73
N CYS A 24 11.86 16.83 -10.57
CA CYS A 24 10.48 17.03 -10.16
C CYS A 24 9.62 15.77 -10.27
N LEU A 25 10.22 14.62 -10.58
CA LEU A 25 9.51 13.35 -10.61
C LEU A 25 9.24 12.90 -9.18
N SER A 26 7.98 12.88 -8.78
CA SER A 26 7.57 12.40 -7.45
C SER A 26 6.69 11.16 -7.51
N ASP A 27 6.02 10.93 -8.65
CA ASP A 27 5.06 9.85 -8.84
C ASP A 27 5.50 8.93 -9.97
N LEU A 28 5.62 7.64 -9.67
CA LEU A 28 6.04 6.59 -10.59
C LEU A 28 5.00 5.47 -10.65
N ILE A 29 4.50 5.18 -11.85
CA ILE A 29 3.59 4.08 -12.11
C ILE A 29 4.31 3.00 -12.90
N CYS A 30 4.46 1.82 -12.30
CA CYS A 30 5.04 0.63 -12.92
C CYS A 30 3.94 -0.41 -13.14
N GLU A 31 3.58 -0.64 -14.40
CA GLU A 31 2.58 -1.66 -14.75
C GLU A 31 3.16 -3.08 -14.78
N ARG A 32 4.47 -3.20 -14.75
CA ARG A 32 5.20 -4.47 -14.73
C ARG A 32 6.45 -4.35 -13.89
N TRP A 33 6.84 -5.47 -13.30
CA TRP A 33 8.07 -5.53 -12.51
C TRP A 33 9.32 -5.46 -13.40
N HIS A 34 10.31 -4.69 -12.94
CA HIS A 34 11.66 -4.72 -13.49
C HIS A 34 12.66 -5.02 -12.36
N PRO A 35 13.68 -5.88 -12.57
CA PRO A 35 14.65 -6.26 -11.54
C PRO A 35 15.35 -5.07 -10.89
N ASP A 36 15.70 -4.05 -11.68
CA ASP A 36 16.46 -2.88 -11.22
C ASP A 36 15.59 -1.80 -10.57
N LEU A 37 14.27 -2.01 -10.50
CA LEU A 37 13.34 -1.01 -9.98
C LEU A 37 13.64 -0.65 -8.51
N LEU A 38 13.95 -1.63 -7.67
CA LEU A 38 14.23 -1.37 -6.26
C LEU A 38 15.52 -0.58 -6.06
N GLU A 39 16.56 -0.89 -6.83
CA GLU A 39 17.80 -0.13 -6.80
C GLU A 39 17.57 1.30 -7.25
N PHE A 40 16.84 1.48 -8.35
CA PHE A 40 16.42 2.81 -8.83
C PHE A 40 15.69 3.60 -7.74
N LEU A 41 14.69 3.00 -7.07
CA LEU A 41 13.92 3.69 -6.02
C LEU A 41 14.78 4.04 -4.79
N ARG A 42 15.75 3.21 -4.44
CA ARG A 42 16.69 3.51 -3.34
C ARG A 42 17.64 4.66 -3.67
N GLU A 43 18.00 4.82 -4.94
CA GLU A 43 18.88 5.89 -5.41
C GLU A 43 18.15 7.20 -5.76
N THR A 44 16.81 7.18 -5.77
CA THR A 44 15.98 8.34 -6.17
C THR A 44 15.03 8.76 -5.05
N PRO A 45 15.55 9.43 -4.00
CA PRO A 45 14.77 9.79 -2.81
C PRO A 45 13.67 10.84 -3.06
N PHE A 46 13.60 11.40 -4.25
CA PHE A 46 12.57 12.35 -4.67
C PHE A 46 11.30 11.63 -5.20
N VAL A 47 11.36 10.31 -5.46
CA VAL A 47 10.19 9.50 -5.84
C VAL A 47 9.56 8.99 -4.55
N ASP A 48 8.44 9.59 -4.16
CA ASP A 48 7.76 9.30 -2.90
C ASP A 48 6.34 8.71 -3.08
N GLU A 49 5.78 8.77 -4.29
CA GLU A 49 4.54 8.09 -4.65
C GLU A 49 4.82 7.01 -5.71
N VAL A 50 4.47 5.76 -5.41
CA VAL A 50 4.74 4.62 -6.29
C VAL A 50 3.52 3.75 -6.45
N THR A 51 3.21 3.39 -7.70
CA THR A 51 2.19 2.41 -8.05
C THR A 51 2.85 1.20 -8.70
N LEU A 52 2.66 0.02 -8.12
CA LEU A 52 3.18 -1.25 -8.63
C LEU A 52 2.02 -2.16 -9.03
N LEU A 53 1.83 -2.35 -10.32
CA LEU A 53 0.80 -3.24 -10.86
C LEU A 53 1.47 -4.50 -11.46
N ASN A 54 0.76 -5.62 -11.43
CA ASN A 54 1.21 -6.87 -12.07
C ASN A 54 2.69 -7.22 -11.82
N HIS A 55 3.19 -6.93 -10.61
CA HIS A 55 4.62 -7.10 -10.30
C HIS A 55 5.05 -8.57 -10.20
N GLY A 56 4.11 -9.50 -9.92
CA GLY A 56 4.39 -10.94 -9.87
C GLY A 56 5.38 -11.38 -8.79
N GLN A 57 5.68 -10.53 -7.81
CA GLN A 57 6.61 -10.82 -6.73
C GLN A 57 5.88 -11.50 -5.57
N ARG A 58 6.52 -12.50 -4.94
CA ARG A 58 6.03 -13.10 -3.68
C ARG A 58 6.48 -12.32 -2.45
N THR A 59 7.64 -11.67 -2.55
CA THR A 59 8.20 -10.82 -1.49
C THR A 59 8.63 -9.50 -2.10
N LEU A 60 8.25 -8.40 -1.45
CA LEU A 60 8.71 -7.05 -1.78
C LEU A 60 9.38 -6.42 -0.56
N ASP A 61 10.66 -6.07 -0.71
CA ASP A 61 11.42 -5.36 0.30
C ASP A 61 11.71 -3.92 -0.14
N LEU A 62 10.88 -3.00 0.35
CA LEU A 62 10.95 -1.57 0.04
C LEU A 62 11.77 -0.77 1.05
N ARG A 63 12.45 -1.44 1.99
CA ARG A 63 13.33 -0.76 2.94
C ARG A 63 14.47 -0.04 2.21
N GLY A 64 14.82 1.14 2.73
CA GLY A 64 15.82 2.01 2.12
C GLY A 64 15.33 2.83 0.94
N THR A 65 14.04 2.74 0.55
CA THR A 65 13.39 3.68 -0.37
C THR A 65 12.82 4.89 0.39
N SER A 66 12.29 5.89 -0.33
CA SER A 66 11.63 7.07 0.26
C SER A 66 10.13 7.10 -0.02
N ILE A 67 9.51 5.94 -0.25
CA ILE A 67 8.11 5.83 -0.64
C ILE A 67 7.21 6.20 0.53
N ARG A 68 6.43 7.28 0.37
CA ARG A 68 5.43 7.71 1.35
C ARG A 68 4.04 7.16 1.02
N LYS A 69 3.73 7.04 -0.27
CA LYS A 69 2.46 6.50 -0.74
C LYS A 69 2.72 5.35 -1.72
N LEU A 70 2.21 4.21 -1.38
CA LEU A 70 2.32 2.99 -2.18
C LEU A 70 0.95 2.50 -2.59
N MET A 71 0.72 2.41 -3.90
CA MET A 71 -0.40 1.64 -4.46
C MET A 71 0.14 0.31 -4.97
N LEU A 72 -0.46 -0.80 -4.55
CA LEU A 72 0.09 -2.12 -4.78
C LEU A 72 -0.98 -3.12 -5.21
N ASP A 73 -0.69 -3.86 -6.29
CA ASP A 73 -1.42 -5.08 -6.61
C ASP A 73 -0.95 -6.21 -5.67
N MET A 74 -1.85 -6.71 -4.85
CA MET A 74 -1.53 -7.71 -3.82
C MET A 74 -1.55 -9.15 -4.36
N THR A 75 -1.84 -9.36 -5.64
CA THR A 75 -1.96 -10.70 -6.22
C THR A 75 -0.64 -11.48 -6.11
N GLY A 76 -0.69 -12.57 -5.35
CA GLY A 76 0.46 -13.46 -5.14
C GLY A 76 1.54 -12.95 -4.19
N LEU A 77 1.36 -11.78 -3.58
CA LEU A 77 2.29 -11.25 -2.59
C LEU A 77 2.08 -11.95 -1.25
N GLU A 78 3.16 -12.46 -0.66
CA GLU A 78 3.17 -13.17 0.62
C GLU A 78 3.80 -12.34 1.73
N GLU A 79 4.76 -11.49 1.38
CA GLU A 79 5.52 -10.70 2.34
C GLU A 79 5.86 -9.31 1.79
N LEU A 80 5.56 -8.28 2.56
CA LEU A 80 5.82 -6.88 2.23
C LEU A 80 6.57 -6.18 3.36
N TRP A 81 7.74 -5.64 3.04
CA TRP A 81 8.52 -4.79 3.94
C TRP A 81 8.41 -3.34 3.51
N LEU A 82 7.76 -2.52 4.32
CA LEU A 82 7.62 -1.09 4.07
C LEU A 82 8.87 -0.32 4.48
N CYS A 83 9.11 0.82 3.84
CA CYS A 83 10.18 1.73 4.25
C CYS A 83 9.75 2.61 5.43
N GLU A 84 10.72 3.19 6.11
CA GLU A 84 10.46 4.25 7.10
C GLU A 84 9.78 5.44 6.41
N GLY A 85 8.71 5.95 7.01
CA GLY A 85 7.97 7.09 6.47
C GLY A 85 6.84 6.74 5.49
N THR A 86 6.54 5.46 5.24
CA THR A 86 5.34 5.09 4.49
C THR A 86 4.08 5.51 5.28
N GLU A 87 3.29 6.40 4.68
CA GLU A 87 2.10 6.99 5.30
C GLU A 87 0.81 6.38 4.76
N LEU A 88 0.82 5.95 3.50
CA LEU A 88 -0.35 5.39 2.83
C LEU A 88 0.03 4.13 2.06
N LEU A 89 -0.66 3.04 2.37
CA LEU A 89 -0.63 1.80 1.61
C LEU A 89 -2.02 1.53 1.05
N LEU A 90 -2.14 1.55 -0.28
CA LEU A 90 -3.37 1.29 -1.00
C LEU A 90 -3.29 -0.06 -1.69
N PHE A 91 -4.18 -0.97 -1.36
CA PHE A 91 -4.32 -2.25 -2.03
C PHE A 91 -5.25 -2.13 -3.23
N GLN A 92 -4.75 -2.51 -4.41
CA GLN A 92 -5.59 -2.82 -5.56
C GLN A 92 -5.89 -4.32 -5.59
N ASN A 93 -7.09 -4.63 -6.01
CA ASN A 93 -7.62 -5.99 -6.03
C ASN A 93 -7.83 -6.57 -4.61
N LYS A 94 -8.18 -7.82 -4.52
CA LYS A 94 -8.47 -8.45 -3.22
C LYS A 94 -7.29 -8.24 -2.29
N GLY A 95 -7.57 -7.66 -1.13
CA GLY A 95 -6.60 -7.60 -0.04
C GLY A 95 -6.02 -8.98 0.21
N PRO A 96 -4.76 -9.10 0.61
CA PRO A 96 -4.09 -10.37 0.73
C PRO A 96 -4.76 -11.19 1.83
N ASP A 97 -5.26 -12.35 1.46
CA ASP A 97 -5.72 -13.32 2.45
C ASP A 97 -4.57 -13.84 3.33
N ALA A 98 -3.33 -13.57 2.95
CA ALA A 98 -2.14 -14.17 3.57
C ALA A 98 -0.84 -13.36 3.44
N CYS A 99 -0.86 -12.05 3.18
CA CYS A 99 0.37 -11.26 3.13
C CYS A 99 0.75 -10.76 4.52
N THR A 100 1.96 -11.05 4.96
CA THR A 100 2.55 -10.44 6.15
C THR A 100 3.12 -9.07 5.79
N ILE A 101 2.67 -8.02 6.50
CA ILE A 101 3.10 -6.65 6.28
C ILE A 101 4.01 -6.23 7.42
N HIS A 102 5.28 -5.99 7.10
CA HIS A 102 6.26 -5.45 8.04
C HIS A 102 6.32 -3.93 7.87
N ALA A 103 5.74 -3.20 8.81
CA ALA A 103 5.78 -1.74 8.84
C ALA A 103 6.63 -1.25 10.02
N PRO A 104 7.31 -0.09 9.88
CA PRO A 104 7.97 0.57 11.00
C PRO A 104 6.98 0.84 12.14
N GLU A 105 7.43 0.68 13.38
CA GLU A 105 6.62 0.92 14.58
C GLU A 105 5.25 0.20 14.56
N ASP A 106 5.19 -0.99 13.95
CA ASP A 106 3.98 -1.81 13.83
C ASP A 106 2.77 -1.05 13.25
N GLY A 107 3.04 -0.19 12.27
CA GLY A 107 2.04 0.59 11.54
C GLY A 107 1.74 1.97 12.12
N SER A 108 2.52 2.47 13.08
CA SER A 108 2.34 3.84 13.59
C SER A 108 2.45 4.87 12.47
N GLY A 109 1.42 5.72 12.33
CA GLY A 109 1.31 6.72 11.27
C GLY A 109 0.84 6.18 9.91
N LEU A 110 0.73 4.86 9.73
CA LEU A 110 0.30 4.25 8.49
C LEU A 110 -1.23 4.28 8.34
N THR A 111 -1.70 4.67 7.18
CA THR A 111 -3.08 4.48 6.72
C THR A 111 -3.14 3.35 5.71
N LEU A 112 -3.96 2.33 5.99
CA LEU A 112 -4.33 1.29 5.04
C LEU A 112 -5.57 1.71 4.27
N GLN A 113 -5.51 1.65 2.94
CA GLN A 113 -6.66 1.81 2.07
C GLN A 113 -6.86 0.56 1.24
N PHE A 114 -8.09 0.07 1.16
CA PHE A 114 -8.43 -1.15 0.44
C PHE A 114 -9.75 -0.99 -0.33
N ILE A 115 -9.95 -1.83 -1.33
CA ILE A 115 -11.14 -1.84 -2.17
C ILE A 115 -11.82 -3.21 -2.03
N GLY A 116 -13.13 -3.19 -1.74
CA GLY A 116 -13.98 -4.38 -1.70
C GLY A 116 -13.97 -5.10 -0.36
N GLU A 117 -13.04 -6.00 -0.11
CA GLU A 117 -13.00 -6.84 1.09
C GLU A 117 -11.85 -6.42 2.01
N TYR A 118 -12.07 -6.50 3.31
CA TYR A 118 -11.07 -6.22 4.33
C TYR A 118 -10.93 -7.39 5.30
N ARG A 119 -9.68 -7.67 5.68
CA ARG A 119 -9.35 -8.54 6.81
C ARG A 119 -8.37 -7.81 7.76
N PRO A 120 -8.59 -7.91 9.08
CA PRO A 120 -7.69 -7.30 10.05
C PRO A 120 -6.26 -7.85 9.92
N HIS A 121 -5.27 -6.95 9.97
CA HIS A 121 -3.85 -7.29 9.96
C HIS A 121 -3.28 -7.21 11.37
N THR A 122 -3.07 -8.36 11.98
CA THR A 122 -2.55 -8.47 13.36
C THR A 122 -1.12 -7.95 13.50
N GLU A 123 -0.39 -7.88 12.40
CA GLU A 123 0.97 -7.35 12.31
C GLU A 123 1.03 -5.83 12.44
N LEU A 124 -0.12 -5.15 12.37
CA LEU A 124 -0.22 -3.70 12.38
C LEU A 124 -1.05 -3.19 13.58
N PRO A 125 -0.70 -3.52 14.83
CA PRO A 125 -1.50 -3.12 16.00
C PRO A 125 -1.54 -1.61 16.21
N ASN A 126 -0.54 -0.87 15.72
CA ASN A 126 -0.44 0.59 15.84
C ASN A 126 -0.95 1.33 14.61
N LEU A 127 -1.71 0.67 13.73
CA LEU A 127 -2.29 1.28 12.53
C LEU A 127 -3.04 2.56 12.89
N TRP A 128 -2.73 3.66 12.17
CA TRP A 128 -3.32 4.97 12.44
C TRP A 128 -4.66 5.15 11.75
N GLY A 129 -4.77 4.77 10.48
CA GLY A 129 -5.96 4.95 9.65
C GLY A 129 -6.36 3.70 8.87
N LEU A 130 -7.67 3.51 8.71
CA LEU A 130 -8.24 2.43 7.91
C LEU A 130 -9.32 2.99 6.99
N HIS A 131 -9.09 2.89 5.68
CA HIS A 131 -9.99 3.40 4.65
C HIS A 131 -10.49 2.28 3.75
N GLY A 132 -11.80 2.05 3.75
CA GLY A 132 -12.44 1.08 2.88
C GLY A 132 -13.25 1.74 1.77
N ILE A 133 -13.07 1.30 0.53
CA ILE A 133 -13.76 1.82 -0.65
C ILE A 133 -14.53 0.68 -1.32
N GLU A 134 -15.75 0.96 -1.78
CA GLU A 134 -16.60 -0.03 -2.48
C GLU A 134 -16.77 -1.33 -1.70
N LEU A 135 -17.02 -1.22 -0.39
CA LEU A 135 -17.14 -2.35 0.51
C LEU A 135 -18.28 -3.28 0.09
N LYS A 136 -17.97 -4.56 -0.08
CA LYS A 136 -18.94 -5.61 -0.39
C LYS A 136 -19.35 -6.37 0.86
N ASP A 137 -18.36 -6.83 1.62
CA ASP A 137 -18.55 -7.50 2.90
C ASP A 137 -17.55 -6.92 3.90
N PHE A 138 -18.05 -6.39 5.00
CA PHE A 138 -17.23 -5.77 6.01
C PHE A 138 -17.68 -6.18 7.40
N ASP A 139 -16.83 -6.89 8.11
CA ASP A 139 -17.04 -7.27 9.50
C ASP A 139 -16.08 -6.48 10.40
N LEU A 140 -16.65 -5.60 11.23
CA LEU A 140 -15.93 -4.81 12.22
C LEU A 140 -15.69 -5.55 13.53
N THR A 141 -16.18 -6.78 13.63
CA THR A 141 -16.01 -7.59 14.85
C THR A 141 -14.52 -7.80 15.13
N GLY A 142 -14.10 -7.40 16.32
CA GLY A 142 -12.70 -7.52 16.73
C GLY A 142 -11.75 -6.45 16.18
N LEU A 143 -12.22 -5.48 15.37
CA LEU A 143 -11.38 -4.41 14.83
C LEU A 143 -10.62 -3.67 15.94
N ALA A 144 -11.30 -3.29 17.02
CA ALA A 144 -10.69 -2.59 18.15
C ALA A 144 -9.64 -3.45 18.89
N ALA A 145 -9.80 -4.77 18.90
CA ALA A 145 -8.84 -5.67 19.50
C ALA A 145 -7.57 -5.83 18.65
N VAL A 146 -7.73 -5.77 17.33
CA VAL A 146 -6.60 -5.92 16.38
C VAL A 146 -5.87 -4.59 16.17
N HIS A 147 -6.61 -3.48 16.10
CA HIS A 147 -6.06 -2.14 15.88
C HIS A 147 -6.44 -1.19 17.02
N PRO A 148 -5.90 -1.38 18.24
CA PRO A 148 -6.32 -0.60 19.44
C PRO A 148 -5.93 0.88 19.36
N HIS A 149 -5.04 1.25 18.46
CA HIS A 149 -4.56 2.62 18.28
C HIS A 149 -5.12 3.31 17.04
N LEU A 150 -6.15 2.71 16.40
CA LEU A 150 -6.77 3.27 15.22
C LEU A 150 -7.43 4.63 15.56
N LYS A 151 -7.06 5.67 14.81
CA LYS A 151 -7.57 7.05 15.01
C LYS A 151 -8.51 7.48 13.89
N GLU A 152 -8.39 6.88 12.73
CA GLU A 152 -9.20 7.24 11.58
C GLU A 152 -9.83 6.00 10.94
N LEU A 153 -11.16 6.02 10.80
CA LEU A 153 -11.92 4.99 10.10
C LEU A 153 -12.79 5.67 9.05
N ARG A 154 -12.53 5.39 7.77
CA ARG A 154 -13.33 5.88 6.64
C ARG A 154 -13.85 4.71 5.84
N LEU A 155 -15.17 4.62 5.71
CA LEU A 155 -15.83 3.53 5.01
C LEU A 155 -16.76 4.10 3.96
N TRP A 156 -16.50 3.76 2.70
CA TRP A 156 -17.34 4.11 1.56
C TRP A 156 -17.88 2.82 0.93
N GLY A 157 -19.19 2.65 0.94
CA GLY A 157 -19.83 1.46 0.38
C GLY A 157 -21.29 1.65 0.12
N ALA A 158 -21.93 0.66 -0.45
CA ALA A 158 -23.37 0.67 -0.65
C ALA A 158 -24.09 0.64 0.71
N PRO A 159 -25.15 1.46 0.90
CA PRO A 159 -25.99 1.39 2.09
C PRO A 159 -26.56 -0.03 2.24
N GLY A 160 -26.35 -0.66 3.37
CA GLY A 160 -26.84 -2.00 3.67
C GLY A 160 -25.77 -3.08 3.85
N ASN A 161 -24.54 -2.85 3.39
CA ASN A 161 -23.44 -3.81 3.55
C ASN A 161 -22.63 -3.60 4.84
N LEU A 162 -22.93 -2.56 5.62
CA LEU A 162 -22.24 -2.24 6.87
C LEU A 162 -23.03 -2.83 8.05
N GLY A 163 -23.04 -4.15 8.15
CA GLY A 163 -23.92 -4.88 9.06
C GLY A 163 -23.70 -4.71 10.56
N ASN A 164 -22.57 -4.15 11.03
CA ASN A 164 -22.23 -4.11 12.45
C ASN A 164 -21.58 -2.81 12.94
N PHE A 165 -22.18 -1.64 12.59
CA PHE A 165 -21.73 -0.35 13.13
C PHE A 165 -21.81 -0.23 14.66
N SER A 166 -22.62 -1.05 15.32
CA SER A 166 -22.74 -1.05 16.78
C SER A 166 -21.45 -1.46 17.51
N VAL A 167 -20.51 -2.08 16.82
CA VAL A 167 -19.22 -2.54 17.39
C VAL A 167 -18.17 -1.42 17.43
N VAL A 168 -18.37 -0.34 16.67
CA VAL A 168 -17.42 0.80 16.59
C VAL A 168 -17.46 1.67 17.83
N GLY A 169 -18.46 1.54 18.70
CA GLY A 169 -18.60 2.30 19.94
C GLY A 169 -17.58 1.99 21.06
N GLY A 170 -16.54 1.23 20.78
CA GLY A 170 -15.49 0.83 21.71
C GLY A 170 -14.12 1.51 21.49
N PHE A 171 -14.03 2.49 20.58
CA PHE A 171 -12.82 3.30 20.36
C PHE A 171 -12.78 4.54 21.25
#